data_eb18b9603098e4ee1d41a0dd9c7ee0ac
#
_entry.id   eb18b9603098e4ee1d41a0dd9c7ee0ac
#
_cell.length_a   1.000
_cell.length_b   1.000
_cell.length_c   1.000
_cell.angle_alpha   90.00
_cell.angle_beta   90.00
_cell.angle_gamma   90.00
#
_symmetry.space_group_name_H-M   'P 1'
#
loop_
_entity.id
_entity.type
_entity.pdbx_description
1 polymer ?
#
loop_
_entity_poly.entity_id
_entity_poly.type
_entity_poly.pdbx_seq_one_letter_code
_entity_poly.pdbx_strand_id
1 'polypeptide(L)'
;MTEPHLDHTAPKALRDIPLSILDLAPITAGSTAAHSLRNTLDLAQHAEKWGYNRYWLAEHHNMPGIASSATSVVIGHVAGGTNTIRVGSGGIMLPNHAPLVIAEQFGTLESLYPGRIDLGLGRAPGSDQLTSRALRRGPGSDGQDFPDRLGELRNYFQPTSGSSMRIRAI
;
A
#
# COMPACT_ATOMS: atom_id res chain seq x y z
N MET A 1 -18.59 -36.75 -1.87
CA MET A 1 -17.44 -35.86 -2.26
C MET A 1 -16.74 -35.53 -0.98
N THR A 2 -15.58 -36.11 -0.72
CA THR A 2 -14.76 -35.89 0.47
C THR A 2 -13.90 -34.66 0.21
N GLU A 3 -14.06 -33.65 1.06
CA GLU A 3 -13.16 -32.48 1.05
C GLU A 3 -11.70 -32.92 1.27
N PRO A 4 -10.73 -32.31 0.58
CA PRO A 4 -9.33 -32.62 0.83
C PRO A 4 -8.93 -32.11 2.23
N HIS A 5 -8.64 -33.04 3.13
CA HIS A 5 -7.96 -32.73 4.40
C HIS A 5 -6.61 -32.12 4.09
N LEU A 6 -6.48 -30.81 4.31
CA LEU A 6 -5.18 -30.15 4.35
C LEU A 6 -4.43 -30.69 5.58
N ASP A 7 -3.42 -31.50 5.35
CA ASP A 7 -2.51 -31.96 6.38
C ASP A 7 -1.66 -30.79 6.90
N HIS A 8 -2.03 -30.26 8.07
CA HIS A 8 -1.36 -29.13 8.72
C HIS A 8 -0.19 -29.56 9.63
N THR A 9 0.27 -30.80 9.56
CA THR A 9 1.15 -31.38 10.61
C THR A 9 2.65 -31.37 10.31
N ALA A 10 3.09 -31.08 9.10
CA ALA A 10 4.52 -30.96 8.81
C ALA A 10 5.03 -29.53 9.11
N PRO A 11 6.07 -29.37 9.95
CA PRO A 11 6.66 -28.05 10.18
C PRO A 11 7.25 -27.52 8.86
N LYS A 12 6.75 -26.36 8.40
CA LYS A 12 7.32 -25.68 7.23
C LYS A 12 8.72 -25.19 7.55
N ALA A 13 9.68 -25.47 6.70
CA ALA A 13 11.00 -24.86 6.82
C ALA A 13 10.89 -23.36 6.46
N LEU A 14 11.76 -22.51 7.03
CA LEU A 14 11.74 -21.07 6.77
C LEU A 14 11.81 -20.75 5.26
N ARG A 15 12.56 -21.53 4.48
CA ARG A 15 12.66 -21.41 3.02
C ARG A 15 11.33 -21.62 2.28
N ASP A 16 10.34 -22.27 2.91
CA ASP A 16 9.03 -22.58 2.32
C ASP A 16 7.98 -21.49 2.67
N ILE A 17 8.39 -20.49 3.45
CA ILE A 17 7.52 -19.38 3.88
C ILE A 17 7.83 -18.17 3.02
N PRO A 18 6.84 -17.61 2.28
CA PRO A 18 7.05 -16.39 1.51
C PRO A 18 7.27 -15.20 2.46
N LEU A 19 8.43 -14.57 2.35
CA LEU A 19 8.79 -13.40 3.14
C LEU A 19 8.50 -12.11 2.37
N SER A 20 8.15 -11.05 3.09
CA SER A 20 7.91 -9.72 2.54
C SER A 20 8.64 -8.66 3.37
N ILE A 21 8.98 -7.53 2.75
CA ILE A 21 9.57 -6.37 3.41
C ILE A 21 8.49 -5.30 3.57
N LEU A 22 8.52 -4.61 4.73
CA LEU A 22 7.82 -3.35 4.96
C LEU A 22 8.88 -2.26 5.16
N ASP A 23 8.90 -1.30 4.25
CA ASP A 23 9.83 -0.17 4.27
C ASP A 23 9.08 1.13 4.63
N LEU A 24 9.69 1.94 5.47
CA LEU A 24 9.22 3.26 5.86
C LEU A 24 9.98 4.38 5.11
N ALA A 25 10.93 4.04 4.26
CA ALA A 25 11.86 4.99 3.64
C ALA A 25 12.52 5.91 4.69
N PRO A 26 13.28 5.37 5.65
CA PRO A 26 13.79 6.15 6.79
C PRO A 26 14.84 7.17 6.34
N ILE A 27 14.70 8.41 6.83
CA ILE A 27 15.70 9.47 6.67
C ILE A 27 16.61 9.44 7.89
N THR A 28 17.80 8.89 7.74
CA THR A 28 18.78 8.80 8.84
C THR A 28 19.41 10.15 9.14
N ALA A 29 19.99 10.33 10.34
CA ALA A 29 20.66 11.55 10.74
C ALA A 29 21.74 11.96 9.72
N GLY A 30 21.74 13.21 9.31
CA GLY A 30 22.67 13.74 8.29
C GLY A 30 22.33 13.36 6.83
N SER A 31 21.22 12.63 6.60
CA SER A 31 20.76 12.23 5.27
C SER A 31 19.60 13.11 4.76
N THR A 32 19.10 12.80 3.57
CA THR A 32 18.00 13.52 2.91
C THR A 32 16.93 12.58 2.45
N ALA A 33 15.71 13.08 2.22
CA ALA A 33 14.63 12.31 1.61
C ALA A 33 15.02 11.73 0.24
N ALA A 34 15.75 12.48 -0.57
CA ALA A 34 16.23 12.02 -1.87
C ALA A 34 17.19 10.81 -1.74
N HIS A 35 18.02 10.80 -0.71
CA HIS A 35 18.90 9.64 -0.44
C HIS A 35 18.07 8.45 0.07
N SER A 36 17.15 8.67 0.99
CA SER A 36 16.26 7.64 1.51
C SER A 36 15.47 6.95 0.38
N LEU A 37 14.87 7.72 -0.53
CA LEU A 37 14.11 7.16 -1.66
C LEU A 37 14.99 6.36 -2.65
N ARG A 38 16.26 6.74 -2.84
CA ARG A 38 17.22 5.91 -3.60
C ARG A 38 17.53 4.61 -2.88
N ASN A 39 17.72 4.65 -1.55
CA ASN A 39 17.95 3.45 -0.73
C ASN A 39 16.74 2.51 -0.75
N THR A 40 15.51 3.06 -0.72
CA THR A 40 14.27 2.30 -0.86
C THR A 40 14.24 1.50 -2.18
N LEU A 41 14.60 2.14 -3.30
CA LEU A 41 14.67 1.44 -4.58
C LEU A 41 15.78 0.39 -4.60
N ASP A 42 16.98 0.72 -4.11
CA ASP A 42 18.11 -0.21 -4.02
C ASP A 42 17.76 -1.45 -3.17
N LEU A 43 17.14 -1.23 -2.02
CA LEU A 43 16.66 -2.32 -1.15
C LEU A 43 15.61 -3.19 -1.86
N ALA A 44 14.67 -2.59 -2.59
CA ALA A 44 13.66 -3.34 -3.33
C ALA A 44 14.28 -4.21 -4.44
N GLN A 45 15.28 -3.70 -5.15
CA GLN A 45 16.03 -4.45 -6.16
C GLN A 45 16.82 -5.62 -5.55
N HIS A 46 17.38 -5.45 -4.35
CA HIS A 46 18.04 -6.53 -3.62
C HIS A 46 17.03 -7.56 -3.11
N ALA A 47 15.90 -7.09 -2.54
CA ALA A 47 14.81 -7.97 -2.10
C ALA A 47 14.29 -8.85 -3.23
N GLU A 48 14.14 -8.29 -4.43
CA GLU A 48 13.76 -9.04 -5.63
C GLU A 48 14.79 -10.14 -5.96
N LYS A 49 16.07 -9.81 -5.97
CA LYS A 49 17.17 -10.77 -6.21
C LYS A 49 17.24 -11.88 -5.16
N TRP A 50 16.87 -11.57 -3.91
CA TRP A 50 16.85 -12.54 -2.80
C TRP A 50 15.57 -13.37 -2.74
N GLY A 51 14.63 -13.16 -3.66
CA GLY A 51 13.40 -13.93 -3.76
C GLY A 51 12.34 -13.56 -2.73
N TYR A 52 12.36 -12.35 -2.19
CA TYR A 52 11.25 -11.85 -1.39
C TYR A 52 9.96 -11.76 -2.23
N ASN A 53 8.84 -12.07 -1.61
CA ASN A 53 7.56 -12.12 -2.29
C ASN A 53 6.97 -10.72 -2.54
N ARG A 54 7.08 -9.82 -1.55
CA ARG A 54 6.51 -8.47 -1.61
C ARG A 54 7.45 -7.43 -1.02
N TYR A 55 7.37 -6.24 -1.56
CA TYR A 55 7.95 -5.02 -1.00
C TYR A 55 6.84 -4.01 -0.75
N TRP A 56 6.55 -3.74 0.50
CA TRP A 56 5.49 -2.83 0.91
C TRP A 56 6.05 -1.55 1.50
N LEU A 57 5.35 -0.46 1.26
CA LEU A 57 5.66 0.88 1.77
C LEU A 57 4.60 1.31 2.77
N ALA A 58 5.03 1.81 3.92
CA ALA A 58 4.13 2.37 4.92
C ALA A 58 3.75 3.81 4.57
N GLU A 59 2.53 4.24 4.94
CA GLU A 59 2.11 5.64 4.87
C GLU A 59 2.26 6.29 6.24
N HIS A 60 3.06 7.36 6.31
CA HIS A 60 3.17 8.21 7.50
C HIS A 60 3.26 9.67 7.09
N HIS A 61 2.51 10.53 7.79
CA HIS A 61 2.48 11.96 7.55
C HIS A 61 3.13 12.75 8.67
N ASN A 62 3.69 13.93 8.35
CA ASN A 62 4.30 14.86 9.29
C ASN A 62 5.39 14.22 10.18
N MET A 63 6.15 13.28 9.64
CA MET A 63 7.27 12.62 10.34
C MET A 63 8.58 12.94 9.63
N PRO A 64 9.45 13.81 10.21
CA PRO A 64 10.68 14.24 9.55
C PRO A 64 11.67 13.13 9.19
N GLY A 65 11.57 11.99 9.90
CA GLY A 65 12.42 10.82 9.69
C GLY A 65 11.89 9.82 8.66
N ILE A 66 10.81 10.12 7.92
CA ILE A 66 10.16 9.18 6.99
C ILE A 66 9.87 9.87 5.66
N ALA A 67 10.24 9.26 4.54
CA ALA A 67 10.06 9.81 3.20
C ALA A 67 8.88 9.21 2.42
N SER A 68 8.11 8.27 3.00
CA SER A 68 7.06 7.51 2.29
C SER A 68 5.64 8.11 2.38
N SER A 69 5.51 9.39 2.74
CA SER A 69 4.20 10.06 2.91
C SER A 69 3.32 10.01 1.66
N ALA A 70 3.91 10.20 0.47
CA ALA A 70 3.23 10.06 -0.82
C ALA A 70 3.35 8.61 -1.33
N THR A 71 2.75 7.68 -0.60
CA THR A 71 3.00 6.24 -0.72
C THR A 71 2.78 5.71 -2.13
N SER A 72 1.70 6.08 -2.82
CA SER A 72 1.41 5.65 -4.19
C SER A 72 2.47 6.12 -5.19
N VAL A 73 3.04 7.32 -5.00
CA VAL A 73 4.13 7.84 -5.85
C VAL A 73 5.40 7.01 -5.65
N VAL A 74 5.73 6.68 -4.40
CA VAL A 74 6.91 5.84 -4.08
C VAL A 74 6.71 4.41 -4.59
N ILE A 75 5.50 3.85 -4.51
CA ILE A 75 5.16 2.56 -5.11
C ILE A 75 5.45 2.56 -6.61
N GLY A 76 5.00 3.60 -7.34
CA GLY A 76 5.26 3.74 -8.77
C GLY A 76 6.76 3.81 -9.10
N HIS A 77 7.54 4.53 -8.29
CA HIS A 77 8.99 4.61 -8.42
C HIS A 77 9.67 3.24 -8.22
N VAL A 78 9.30 2.52 -7.17
CA VAL A 78 9.85 1.19 -6.85
C VAL A 78 9.43 0.15 -7.90
N ALA A 79 8.16 0.14 -8.30
CA ALA A 79 7.65 -0.79 -9.31
C ALA A 79 8.31 -0.57 -10.67
N GLY A 80 8.59 0.70 -11.04
CA GLY A 80 9.31 1.05 -12.26
C GLY A 80 10.79 0.67 -12.26
N GLY A 81 11.39 0.52 -11.08
CA GLY A 81 12.80 0.13 -10.93
C GLY A 81 13.02 -1.35 -10.58
N THR A 82 11.97 -2.17 -10.54
CA THR A 82 11.99 -3.62 -10.30
C THR A 82 11.20 -4.35 -11.39
N ASN A 83 11.32 -5.68 -11.50
CA ASN A 83 10.77 -6.44 -12.62
C ASN A 83 9.68 -7.45 -12.21
N THR A 84 9.82 -8.13 -11.09
CA THR A 84 8.99 -9.30 -10.73
C THR A 84 8.39 -9.22 -9.34
N ILE A 85 9.07 -8.58 -8.38
CA ILE A 85 8.58 -8.46 -7.00
C ILE A 85 7.27 -7.68 -6.97
N ARG A 86 6.32 -8.15 -6.17
CA ARG A 86 5.07 -7.39 -5.94
C ARG A 86 5.36 -6.17 -5.07
N VAL A 87 4.82 -5.04 -5.44
CA VAL A 87 5.01 -3.77 -4.73
C VAL A 87 3.65 -3.25 -4.26
N GLY A 88 3.59 -2.71 -3.06
CA GLY A 88 2.32 -2.21 -2.56
C GLY A 88 2.41 -1.37 -1.31
N SER A 89 1.26 -1.10 -0.74
CA SER A 89 1.15 -0.35 0.52
C SER A 89 0.92 -1.28 1.70
N GLY A 90 1.57 -0.97 2.80
CA GLY A 90 1.36 -1.67 4.07
C GLY A 90 1.15 -0.70 5.24
N GLY A 91 0.08 0.13 5.16
CA GLY A 91 -1.01 0.29 4.18
C GLY A 91 -1.34 1.75 3.94
N ILE A 92 -2.16 2.00 2.93
CA ILE A 92 -2.79 3.31 2.74
C ILE A 92 -3.74 3.58 3.91
N MET A 93 -3.57 4.71 4.54
CA MET A 93 -4.46 5.17 5.63
C MET A 93 -5.76 5.72 5.02
N LEU A 94 -6.67 4.82 4.64
CA LEU A 94 -7.88 5.17 3.89
C LEU A 94 -8.71 6.32 4.49
N PRO A 95 -8.79 6.50 5.84
CA PRO A 95 -9.45 7.67 6.40
C PRO A 95 -8.85 9.03 6.02
N ASN A 96 -7.63 9.08 5.55
CA ASN A 96 -6.97 10.32 5.11
C ASN A 96 -7.28 10.69 3.65
N HIS A 97 -7.92 9.81 2.89
CA HIS A 97 -8.07 9.93 1.44
C HIS A 97 -9.53 9.84 0.99
N ALA A 98 -9.85 10.44 -0.15
CA ALA A 98 -11.08 10.12 -0.87
C ALA A 98 -10.92 8.73 -1.51
N PRO A 99 -11.85 7.78 -1.31
CA PRO A 99 -11.74 6.43 -1.86
C PRO A 99 -11.57 6.39 -3.38
N LEU A 100 -12.21 7.30 -4.12
CA LEU A 100 -12.04 7.42 -5.57
C LEU A 100 -10.58 7.71 -5.95
N VAL A 101 -9.91 8.64 -5.26
CA VAL A 101 -8.52 9.00 -5.55
C VAL A 101 -7.59 7.79 -5.34
N ILE A 102 -7.82 7.00 -4.29
CA ILE A 102 -7.04 5.78 -4.06
C ILE A 102 -7.33 4.74 -5.15
N ALA A 103 -8.59 4.57 -5.55
CA ALA A 103 -8.94 3.67 -6.64
C ALA A 103 -8.24 4.06 -7.96
N GLU A 104 -8.23 5.35 -8.30
CA GLU A 104 -7.57 5.87 -9.51
C GLU A 104 -6.05 5.69 -9.45
N GLN A 105 -5.42 6.00 -8.31
CA GLN A 105 -3.97 5.82 -8.14
C GLN A 105 -3.56 4.36 -8.29
N PHE A 106 -4.25 3.44 -7.62
CA PHE A 106 -3.90 2.02 -7.67
C PHE A 106 -4.35 1.34 -8.97
N GLY A 107 -5.44 1.80 -9.59
CA GLY A 107 -5.82 1.39 -10.94
C GLY A 107 -4.78 1.80 -11.99
N THR A 108 -4.25 3.03 -11.88
CA THR A 108 -3.15 3.51 -12.72
C THR A 108 -1.88 2.68 -12.51
N LEU A 109 -1.51 2.41 -11.25
CA LEU A 109 -0.34 1.59 -10.92
C LEU A 109 -0.48 0.17 -11.48
N GLU A 110 -1.64 -0.46 -11.33
CA GLU A 110 -1.89 -1.81 -11.88
C GLU A 110 -1.85 -1.81 -13.41
N SER A 111 -2.33 -0.74 -14.06
CA SER A 111 -2.25 -0.58 -15.52
C SER A 111 -0.82 -0.43 -16.02
N LEU A 112 0.05 0.24 -15.25
CA LEU A 112 1.48 0.40 -15.56
C LEU A 112 2.30 -0.86 -15.25
N TYR A 113 1.93 -1.59 -14.20
CA TYR A 113 2.69 -2.74 -13.67
C TYR A 113 1.77 -3.94 -13.41
N PRO A 114 1.16 -4.53 -14.46
CA PRO A 114 0.09 -5.53 -14.33
C PRO A 114 0.50 -6.74 -13.47
N GLY A 115 -0.38 -7.12 -12.54
CA GLY A 115 -0.22 -8.28 -11.67
C GLY A 115 0.81 -8.10 -10.54
N ARG A 116 1.37 -6.88 -10.38
CA ARG A 116 2.44 -6.63 -9.40
C ARG A 116 2.03 -5.70 -8.26
N ILE A 117 0.86 -5.11 -8.29
CA ILE A 117 0.45 -4.09 -7.34
C ILE A 117 -0.42 -4.68 -6.23
N ASP A 118 -0.11 -4.33 -4.98
CA ASP A 118 -0.91 -4.66 -3.80
C ASP A 118 -1.44 -3.37 -3.14
N LEU A 119 -2.75 -3.32 -2.90
CA LEU A 119 -3.37 -2.27 -2.11
C LEU A 119 -3.68 -2.79 -0.70
N GLY A 120 -2.78 -2.60 0.24
CA GLY A 120 -3.04 -2.78 1.66
C GLY A 120 -3.64 -1.52 2.26
N LEU A 121 -4.60 -1.66 3.16
CA LEU A 121 -5.33 -0.55 3.77
C LEU A 121 -5.14 -0.51 5.28
N GLY A 122 -5.03 0.71 5.83
CA GLY A 122 -5.00 1.00 7.25
C GLY A 122 -6.26 1.75 7.71
N ARG A 123 -6.82 1.34 8.85
CA ARG A 123 -7.93 2.04 9.50
C ARG A 123 -7.45 3.20 10.37
N ALA A 124 -6.27 3.06 10.99
CA ALA A 124 -5.78 4.05 11.94
C ALA A 124 -5.54 5.40 11.24
N PRO A 125 -5.92 6.53 11.87
CA PRO A 125 -5.65 7.85 11.32
C PRO A 125 -4.16 8.20 11.27
N GLY A 126 -3.33 7.58 12.10
CA GLY A 126 -1.85 7.63 12.06
C GLY A 126 -1.25 9.03 12.16
N SER A 127 -2.00 10.02 12.66
CA SER A 127 -1.55 11.41 12.66
C SER A 127 -2.06 12.19 13.89
N ASP A 128 -1.28 13.19 14.30
CA ASP A 128 -1.70 14.19 15.31
C ASP A 128 -2.83 15.08 14.77
N GLN A 129 -3.44 15.89 15.66
CA GLN A 129 -4.56 16.77 15.30
C GLN A 129 -4.18 17.82 14.25
N LEU A 130 -2.94 18.32 14.24
CA LEU A 130 -2.49 19.32 13.29
C LEU A 130 -2.42 18.72 11.89
N THR A 131 -1.84 17.54 11.78
CA THR A 131 -1.74 16.76 10.54
C THR A 131 -3.14 16.36 10.04
N SER A 132 -4.04 15.93 10.93
CA SER A 132 -5.43 15.61 10.57
C SER A 132 -6.15 16.81 9.96
N ARG A 133 -5.96 18.01 10.50
CA ARG A 133 -6.51 19.25 9.93
C ARG A 133 -5.91 19.57 8.55
N ALA A 134 -4.59 19.40 8.40
CA ALA A 134 -3.90 19.60 7.12
C ALA A 134 -4.39 18.63 6.04
N LEU A 135 -4.70 17.40 6.40
CA LEU A 135 -5.32 16.40 5.54
C LEU A 135 -6.83 16.60 5.35
N ARG A 136 -7.37 17.71 5.89
CA ARG A 136 -8.79 18.12 5.77
C ARG A 136 -9.78 17.06 6.26
N ARG A 137 -9.40 16.32 7.29
CA ARG A 137 -10.30 15.39 7.94
C ARG A 137 -11.31 16.16 8.78
N GLY A 138 -12.59 15.86 8.58
CA GLY A 138 -13.68 16.48 9.36
C GLY A 138 -13.65 16.09 10.84
N PRO A 139 -14.36 16.86 11.71
CA PRO A 139 -14.57 16.47 13.09
C PRO A 139 -15.21 15.07 13.15
N GLY A 140 -14.67 14.18 13.98
CA GLY A 140 -15.20 12.83 14.16
C GLY A 140 -14.69 11.79 13.16
N SER A 141 -13.74 12.11 12.27
CA SER A 141 -13.11 11.10 11.41
C SER A 141 -12.03 10.31 12.20
N ASP A 142 -12.51 9.49 13.13
CA ASP A 142 -11.72 8.59 13.99
C ASP A 142 -11.52 7.20 13.37
N GLY A 143 -11.91 7.03 12.10
CA GLY A 143 -11.85 5.75 11.38
C GLY A 143 -13.07 4.86 11.64
N GLN A 144 -14.12 5.36 12.27
CA GLN A 144 -15.41 4.63 12.43
C GLN A 144 -16.08 4.42 11.07
N ASP A 145 -15.89 5.36 10.13
CA ASP A 145 -16.40 5.33 8.75
C ASP A 145 -15.57 4.43 7.81
N PHE A 146 -14.53 3.74 8.33
CA PHE A 146 -13.68 2.87 7.53
C PHE A 146 -14.44 1.76 6.77
N PRO A 147 -15.44 1.06 7.36
CA PRO A 147 -16.22 0.06 6.62
C PRO A 147 -16.94 0.64 5.40
N ASP A 148 -17.53 1.83 5.54
CA ASP A 148 -18.25 2.50 4.45
C ASP A 148 -17.31 2.94 3.35
N ARG A 149 -16.16 3.55 3.70
CA ARG A 149 -15.11 3.93 2.76
C ARG A 149 -14.51 2.73 2.03
N LEU A 150 -14.35 1.61 2.74
CA LEU A 150 -13.89 0.35 2.14
C LEU A 150 -14.93 -0.18 1.14
N GLY A 151 -16.21 -0.12 1.50
CA GLY A 151 -17.32 -0.48 0.61
C GLY A 151 -17.31 0.37 -0.65
N GLU A 152 -17.20 1.69 -0.50
CA GLU A 152 -17.09 2.65 -1.60
C GLU A 152 -15.89 2.34 -2.50
N LEU A 153 -14.70 2.18 -1.92
CA LEU A 153 -13.48 1.85 -2.66
C LEU A 153 -13.63 0.56 -3.48
N ARG A 154 -14.17 -0.49 -2.87
CA ARG A 154 -14.38 -1.77 -3.55
C ARG A 154 -15.33 -1.65 -4.73
N ASN A 155 -16.35 -0.79 -4.63
CA ASN A 155 -17.30 -0.57 -5.71
C ASN A 155 -16.64 0.05 -6.94
N TYR A 156 -15.62 0.91 -6.78
CA TYR A 156 -14.90 1.50 -7.91
C TYR A 156 -14.10 0.48 -8.73
N PHE A 157 -13.76 -0.66 -8.15
CA PHE A 157 -13.06 -1.75 -8.84
C PHE A 157 -14.02 -2.78 -9.47
N GLN A 158 -15.33 -2.66 -9.29
CA GLN A 158 -16.29 -3.59 -9.87
C GLN A 158 -16.57 -3.26 -11.35
N PRO A 159 -16.84 -4.30 -12.18
CA PRO A 159 -17.34 -4.09 -13.52
C PRO A 159 -18.64 -3.29 -13.51
N THR A 160 -18.79 -2.37 -14.44
CA THR A 160 -19.94 -1.46 -14.51
C THR A 160 -21.24 -2.06 -15.05
N SER A 161 -21.24 -3.31 -15.46
CA SER A 161 -22.42 -4.04 -15.88
C SER A 161 -23.34 -4.26 -14.68
N GLY A 162 -24.39 -3.45 -14.57
CA GLY A 162 -25.41 -3.54 -13.51
C GLY A 162 -25.24 -2.60 -12.32
N SER A 163 -24.22 -1.76 -12.28
CA SER A 163 -24.04 -0.74 -11.24
C SER A 163 -24.79 0.54 -11.56
N SER A 164 -25.55 1.05 -10.58
CA SER A 164 -26.13 2.41 -10.65
C SER A 164 -25.09 3.52 -10.49
N MET A 165 -23.84 3.16 -10.16
CA MET A 165 -22.75 4.11 -9.94
C MET A 165 -22.18 4.59 -11.26
N ARG A 166 -22.21 5.92 -11.49
CA ARG A 166 -21.72 6.57 -12.73
C ARG A 166 -20.24 6.93 -12.69
N ILE A 167 -19.57 6.76 -11.53
CA ILE A 167 -18.17 7.13 -11.31
C ILE A 167 -17.32 5.86 -11.43
N ARG A 168 -16.22 5.94 -12.17
CA ARG A 168 -15.28 4.85 -12.40
C ARG A 168 -13.88 5.29 -12.00
N ALA A 169 -13.15 4.42 -11.34
CA ALA A 169 -11.69 4.44 -11.39
C ALA A 169 -11.24 3.75 -12.70
N ILE A 170 -10.08 4.10 -13.20
CA ILE A 170 -9.51 3.58 -14.45
C ILE A 170 -9.43 2.06 -14.42
#